data_ef9d97884aa9f03ed477c652c18cc0ef
#
_entry.id   ef9d97884aa9f03ed477c652c18cc0ef
#
_cell.length_a   1.000
_cell.length_b   1.000
_cell.length_c   1.000
_cell.angle_alpha   90.00
_cell.angle_beta   90.00
_cell.angle_gamma   90.00
#
_symmetry.space_group_name_H-M   'P 1'
#
loop_
_entity.id
_entity.type
_entity.pdbx_description
1 polymer ?
#
loop_
_entity_poly.entity_id
_entity_poly.type
_entity_poly.pdbx_seq_one_letter_code
_entity_poly.pdbx_strand_id
1 'polypeptide(L)'
;MKMNYAVLLSVCLSGALAQVAQAQVTQVQYKTPLGYVHTDELQWGGAGTFGPGTSFKTVFDKQSGVFLDDLLRGMWVVKVDPGGQFTATTSPKEDMAFFVSKGTGKFTLGDEQIDTKPGDGYGVPAGTKYGLANTGAEPVELLMYAAPAIAPNPANKPTKARADDIEWVANTTHGPGCDQKMLLRGGFSSVIRNMWLMRGNPGSVNMVHSGGDHQIMYFWVAPVPSSTPRDSRTYGARAILMDHIVQVRQGDAFYAGGAPRRDEHGMFDESPKDPLIYIAIGALPPGQGPGGPGGGRGGGRGPAPNGPAPKP
;
A
#
# COMPACT_ATOMS: atom_id res chain seq x y z
N MET A 1 26.52 41.46 57.62
CA MET A 1 26.80 40.18 56.93
C MET A 1 25.46 39.54 56.66
N LYS A 2 24.87 39.76 55.45
CA LYS A 2 23.58 39.20 55.01
C LYS A 2 23.87 38.25 53.88
N MET A 3 23.66 36.95 54.09
CA MET A 3 23.81 35.90 53.11
C MET A 3 22.49 35.76 52.34
N ASN A 4 22.53 36.13 51.09
CA ASN A 4 21.43 35.87 50.15
C ASN A 4 21.52 34.43 49.67
N TYR A 5 20.58 33.62 50.05
CA TYR A 5 20.37 32.28 49.41
C TYR A 5 19.53 32.47 48.17
N ALA A 6 20.18 32.43 46.99
CA ALA A 6 19.50 32.25 45.73
C ALA A 6 19.09 30.78 45.62
N VAL A 7 17.80 30.52 45.77
CA VAL A 7 17.21 29.22 45.47
C VAL A 7 17.18 29.10 43.97
N LEU A 8 18.10 28.33 43.41
CA LEU A 8 18.01 27.86 42.05
C LEU A 8 16.85 26.84 41.97
N LEU A 9 15.69 27.31 41.51
CA LEU A 9 14.62 26.43 41.06
C LEU A 9 15.08 25.82 39.72
N SER A 10 15.69 24.63 39.80
CA SER A 10 15.95 23.79 38.64
C SER A 10 14.61 23.25 38.19
N VAL A 11 13.98 23.94 37.26
CA VAL A 11 12.82 23.41 36.52
C VAL A 11 13.36 22.30 35.64
N CYS A 12 13.34 21.09 36.16
CA CYS A 12 13.40 19.91 35.32
C CYS A 12 12.19 19.94 34.41
N LEU A 13 12.33 20.57 33.24
CA LEU A 13 11.49 20.26 32.10
C LEU A 13 11.75 18.78 31.77
N SER A 14 11.06 17.93 32.48
CA SER A 14 10.81 16.58 32.03
C SER A 14 10.01 16.73 30.73
N GLY A 15 10.75 16.87 29.64
CA GLY A 15 10.16 16.66 28.32
C GLY A 15 9.57 15.27 28.34
N ALA A 16 8.28 15.19 28.64
CA ALA A 16 7.48 14.06 28.20
C ALA A 16 7.53 14.13 26.69
N LEU A 17 8.58 13.53 26.14
CA LEU A 17 8.56 13.04 24.77
C LEU A 17 7.33 12.13 24.76
N ALA A 18 6.24 12.67 24.22
CA ALA A 18 5.13 11.84 23.84
C ALA A 18 5.76 10.76 22.95
N GLN A 19 5.97 9.58 23.52
CA GLN A 19 6.26 8.40 22.75
C GLN A 19 5.07 8.27 21.85
N VAL A 20 5.23 8.72 20.61
CA VAL A 20 4.31 8.40 19.54
C VAL A 20 4.28 6.89 19.57
N ALA A 21 3.17 6.32 20.04
CA ALA A 21 2.99 4.89 20.04
C ALA A 21 3.09 4.46 18.57
N GLN A 22 4.29 4.03 18.17
CA GLN A 22 4.47 3.43 16.87
C GLN A 22 3.58 2.19 16.90
N ALA A 23 2.68 2.10 15.94
CA ALA A 23 1.91 0.89 15.80
C ALA A 23 2.90 -0.25 15.72
N GLN A 24 2.70 -1.23 16.59
CA GLN A 24 3.51 -2.41 16.53
C GLN A 24 3.23 -3.09 15.20
N VAL A 25 4.21 -3.08 14.31
CA VAL A 25 4.22 -4.01 13.20
C VAL A 25 4.27 -5.39 13.82
N THR A 26 3.19 -6.13 13.71
CA THR A 26 3.15 -7.51 14.17
C THR A 26 4.01 -8.31 13.21
N GLN A 27 5.24 -8.56 13.59
CA GLN A 27 6.10 -9.46 12.83
C GLN A 27 5.72 -10.89 13.19
N VAL A 28 5.36 -11.64 12.19
CA VAL A 28 5.20 -13.08 12.31
C VAL A 28 6.61 -13.68 12.40
N GLN A 29 6.96 -14.22 13.56
CA GLN A 29 8.26 -14.85 13.78
C GLN A 29 8.32 -16.21 13.09
N TYR A 30 8.52 -16.19 11.79
CA TYR A 30 8.83 -17.38 11.00
C TYR A 30 10.07 -17.14 10.16
N LYS A 31 10.43 -18.10 9.32
CA LYS A 31 11.68 -18.07 8.51
C LYS A 31 11.90 -16.74 7.77
N THR A 32 10.86 -15.93 7.64
CA THR A 32 10.93 -14.60 7.03
C THR A 32 9.96 -13.65 7.72
N PRO A 33 10.35 -12.41 8.02
CA PRO A 33 9.46 -11.45 8.64
C PRO A 33 8.32 -11.08 7.69
N LEU A 34 7.11 -11.22 8.18
CA LEU A 34 5.90 -10.71 7.56
C LEU A 34 5.37 -9.56 8.42
N GLY A 35 5.32 -8.37 7.85
CA GLY A 35 4.79 -7.20 8.53
C GLY A 35 3.27 -7.12 8.36
N TYR A 36 2.54 -7.03 9.46
CA TYR A 36 1.11 -6.74 9.47
C TYR A 36 0.84 -5.55 10.38
N VAL A 37 0.09 -4.56 9.88
CA VAL A 37 -0.15 -3.30 10.57
C VAL A 37 -1.62 -2.94 10.55
N HIS A 38 -2.16 -2.59 11.71
CA HIS A 38 -3.46 -1.94 11.83
C HIS A 38 -3.26 -0.43 11.74
N THR A 39 -3.56 0.16 10.59
CA THR A 39 -3.23 1.57 10.36
C THR A 39 -4.08 2.54 11.17
N ASP A 40 -5.23 2.12 11.70
CA ASP A 40 -6.05 2.92 12.61
C ASP A 40 -5.36 3.14 13.98
N GLU A 41 -4.46 2.25 14.37
CA GLU A 41 -3.68 2.37 15.62
C GLU A 41 -2.45 3.27 15.47
N LEU A 42 -2.05 3.57 14.24
CA LEU A 42 -0.99 4.53 13.97
C LEU A 42 -1.47 5.95 14.29
N GLN A 43 -0.62 6.70 14.95
CA GLN A 43 -0.90 8.11 15.21
C GLN A 43 -0.62 8.95 13.96
N TRP A 44 -1.47 9.93 13.74
CA TRP A 44 -1.18 10.99 12.77
C TRP A 44 -0.04 11.85 13.29
N GLY A 45 1.01 11.99 12.51
CA GLY A 45 2.19 12.78 12.83
C GLY A 45 2.62 13.65 11.67
N GLY A 46 3.75 14.33 11.82
CA GLY A 46 4.39 15.10 10.77
C GLY A 46 3.53 16.24 10.20
N ALA A 47 2.74 16.92 11.06
CA ALA A 47 1.88 18.02 10.62
C ALA A 47 2.68 19.06 9.82
N GLY A 48 2.22 19.35 8.61
CA GLY A 48 2.86 20.30 7.69
C GLY A 48 4.13 19.78 6.98
N THR A 49 4.57 18.54 7.22
CA THR A 49 5.80 17.98 6.58
C THR A 49 5.71 17.98 5.06
N PHE A 50 4.56 17.65 4.51
CA PHE A 50 4.31 17.67 3.07
C PHE A 50 3.65 18.97 2.60
N GLY A 51 3.45 19.94 3.48
CA GLY A 51 2.81 21.21 3.21
C GLY A 51 1.64 21.52 4.15
N PRO A 52 1.04 22.73 4.04
CA PRO A 52 -0.01 23.18 4.94
C PRO A 52 -1.21 22.22 4.97
N GLY A 53 -1.74 21.92 6.16
CA GLY A 53 -2.89 21.04 6.34
C GLY A 53 -2.61 19.58 6.04
N THR A 54 -1.34 19.15 6.02
CA THR A 54 -0.99 17.74 5.84
C THR A 54 -0.61 17.07 7.14
N SER A 55 -0.89 15.79 7.24
CA SER A 55 -0.36 14.87 8.25
C SER A 55 -0.20 13.47 7.63
N PHE A 56 0.58 12.60 8.26
CA PHE A 56 0.76 11.25 7.73
C PHE A 56 0.91 10.21 8.83
N LYS A 57 0.68 8.95 8.46
CA LYS A 57 1.01 7.76 9.25
C LYS A 57 2.07 6.98 8.49
N THR A 58 3.16 6.63 9.16
CA THR A 58 4.14 5.69 8.59
C THR A 58 3.64 4.28 8.79
N VAL A 59 3.36 3.58 7.71
CA VAL A 59 2.88 2.19 7.76
C VAL A 59 4.07 1.23 7.73
N PHE A 60 4.95 1.41 6.76
CA PHE A 60 6.19 0.66 6.62
C PHE A 60 7.32 1.60 6.24
N ASP A 61 8.49 1.39 6.82
CA ASP A 61 9.75 2.05 6.46
C ASP A 61 10.94 1.19 6.87
N LYS A 62 12.15 1.70 6.71
CA LYS A 62 13.38 0.99 7.12
C LYS A 62 13.42 0.65 8.61
N GLN A 63 12.76 1.43 9.45
CA GLN A 63 12.76 1.24 10.90
C GLN A 63 11.79 0.15 11.34
N SER A 64 10.79 -0.14 10.53
CA SER A 64 9.85 -1.24 10.79
C SER A 64 10.51 -2.63 10.65
N GLY A 65 11.71 -2.71 10.06
CA GLY A 65 12.42 -3.96 9.83
C GLY A 65 11.82 -4.87 8.76
N VAL A 66 10.82 -4.40 8.04
CA VAL A 66 10.09 -5.18 7.03
C VAL A 66 10.77 -5.13 5.67
N PHE A 67 11.42 -4.02 5.33
CA PHE A 67 12.09 -3.81 4.04
C PHE A 67 13.55 -4.29 4.11
N LEU A 68 13.75 -5.59 3.95
CA LEU A 68 15.09 -6.20 4.11
C LEU A 68 15.99 -6.06 2.88
N ASP A 69 15.43 -5.70 1.74
CA ASP A 69 16.14 -5.71 0.45
C ASP A 69 16.14 -4.37 -0.29
N ASP A 70 15.73 -3.31 0.38
CA ASP A 70 15.70 -1.95 -0.15
C ASP A 70 14.89 -1.74 -1.45
N LEU A 71 14.05 -2.69 -1.86
CA LEU A 71 13.22 -2.55 -3.05
C LEU A 71 12.04 -1.60 -2.85
N LEU A 72 11.52 -1.55 -1.64
CA LEU A 72 10.49 -0.59 -1.24
C LEU A 72 11.03 0.25 -0.08
N ARG A 73 10.98 1.57 -0.20
CA ARG A 73 11.46 2.50 0.82
C ARG A 73 10.46 2.73 1.93
N GLY A 74 9.19 2.62 1.60
CA GLY A 74 8.12 2.80 2.56
C GLY A 74 6.73 2.86 1.96
N MET A 75 5.78 2.82 2.88
CA MET A 75 4.37 3.10 2.66
C MET A 75 3.87 4.06 3.73
N TRP A 76 3.15 5.07 3.30
CA TRP A 76 2.52 6.07 4.18
C TRP A 76 1.06 6.26 3.79
N VAL A 77 0.23 6.55 4.80
CA VAL A 77 -1.09 7.14 4.57
C VAL A 77 -0.94 8.64 4.80
N VAL A 78 -1.12 9.43 3.78
CA VAL A 78 -1.04 10.90 3.84
C VAL A 78 -2.44 11.47 3.83
N LYS A 79 -2.74 12.33 4.80
CA LYS A 79 -4.00 13.08 4.90
C LYS A 79 -3.75 14.53 4.52
N VAL A 80 -4.64 15.08 3.70
CA VAL A 80 -4.69 16.49 3.34
C VAL A 80 -6.03 17.04 3.75
N ASP A 81 -6.05 17.90 4.77
CA ASP A 81 -7.29 18.49 5.30
C ASP A 81 -7.94 19.44 4.26
N PRO A 82 -9.24 19.78 4.40
CA PRO A 82 -9.91 20.73 3.51
C PRO A 82 -9.14 22.05 3.39
N GLY A 83 -8.90 22.50 2.15
CA GLY A 83 -8.07 23.67 1.86
C GLY A 83 -6.56 23.45 2.07
N GLY A 84 -6.16 22.28 2.52
CA GLY A 84 -4.75 21.91 2.67
C GLY A 84 -4.09 21.56 1.33
N GLN A 85 -2.76 21.45 1.39
CA GLN A 85 -1.97 21.18 0.20
C GLN A 85 -0.78 20.29 0.53
N PHE A 86 -0.69 19.13 -0.12
CA PHE A 86 0.57 18.42 -0.31
C PHE A 86 1.35 19.22 -1.36
N THR A 87 2.30 20.02 -0.89
CA THR A 87 3.04 20.95 -1.73
C THR A 87 3.77 20.22 -2.85
N ALA A 88 3.58 20.70 -4.06
CA ALA A 88 4.19 20.04 -5.21
C ALA A 88 5.72 20.03 -5.10
N THR A 89 6.28 18.85 -5.21
CA THR A 89 7.71 18.56 -5.02
C THR A 89 8.19 17.52 -6.04
N THR A 90 9.48 17.19 -6.01
CA THR A 90 10.07 16.12 -6.80
C THR A 90 10.90 15.22 -5.89
N SER A 91 10.97 13.93 -6.19
CA SER A 91 11.93 13.02 -5.58
C SER A 91 12.96 12.61 -6.65
N PRO A 92 14.22 13.09 -6.55
CA PRO A 92 15.22 12.79 -7.60
C PRO A 92 15.79 11.37 -7.53
N LYS A 93 15.57 10.67 -6.40
CA LYS A 93 16.16 9.35 -6.13
C LYS A 93 15.12 8.25 -5.93
N GLU A 94 13.83 8.58 -6.04
CA GLU A 94 12.75 7.66 -5.77
C GLU A 94 11.67 7.75 -6.82
N ASP A 95 11.22 6.60 -7.28
CA ASP A 95 9.97 6.46 -7.99
C ASP A 95 8.85 6.34 -6.97
N MET A 96 7.73 7.05 -7.24
CA MET A 96 6.60 7.09 -6.33
C MET A 96 5.37 6.45 -6.97
N ALA A 97 4.54 5.83 -6.14
CA ALA A 97 3.20 5.44 -6.54
C ALA A 97 2.19 5.96 -5.51
N PHE A 98 1.04 6.40 -6.00
CA PHE A 98 -0.03 6.94 -5.17
C PHE A 98 -1.36 6.27 -5.50
N PHE A 99 -2.19 6.12 -4.48
CA PHE A 99 -3.57 5.70 -4.63
C PHE A 99 -4.45 6.59 -3.76
N VAL A 100 -5.50 7.14 -4.34
CA VAL A 100 -6.48 7.97 -3.59
C VAL A 100 -7.45 7.03 -2.91
N SER A 101 -7.40 6.94 -1.59
CA SER A 101 -8.28 6.07 -0.81
C SER A 101 -9.56 6.77 -0.35
N LYS A 102 -9.52 8.11 -0.20
CA LYS A 102 -10.66 8.89 0.27
C LYS A 102 -10.59 10.34 -0.20
N GLY A 103 -11.76 10.98 -0.33
CA GLY A 103 -11.89 12.40 -0.65
C GLY A 103 -11.60 12.73 -2.11
N THR A 104 -11.74 14.02 -2.46
CA THR A 104 -11.53 14.54 -3.82
C THR A 104 -10.63 15.75 -3.79
N GLY A 105 -9.86 15.97 -4.86
CA GLY A 105 -8.93 17.09 -4.94
C GLY A 105 -8.35 17.26 -6.34
N LYS A 106 -7.21 17.96 -6.42
CA LYS A 106 -6.43 18.11 -7.65
C LYS A 106 -5.03 17.55 -7.45
N PHE A 107 -4.71 16.48 -8.16
CA PHE A 107 -3.38 15.88 -8.15
C PHE A 107 -2.48 16.55 -9.19
N THR A 108 -1.28 16.94 -8.81
CA THR A 108 -0.23 17.44 -9.72
C THR A 108 0.59 16.26 -10.22
N LEU A 109 0.72 16.10 -11.54
CA LEU A 109 1.55 15.07 -12.16
C LEU A 109 2.36 15.71 -13.31
N GLY A 110 3.62 16.01 -13.08
CA GLY A 110 4.40 16.86 -13.96
C GLY A 110 3.80 18.27 -14.01
N ASP A 111 3.43 18.70 -15.20
CA ASP A 111 2.78 20.00 -15.43
C ASP A 111 1.24 19.91 -15.43
N GLU A 112 0.68 18.69 -15.36
CA GLU A 112 -0.76 18.51 -15.36
C GLU A 112 -1.35 18.69 -13.96
N GLN A 113 -2.58 19.26 -13.93
CA GLN A 113 -3.48 19.28 -12.78
C GLN A 113 -4.67 18.39 -13.09
N ILE A 114 -4.86 17.33 -12.30
CA ILE A 114 -5.81 16.26 -12.56
C ILE A 114 -6.83 16.22 -11.42
N ASP A 115 -8.12 16.36 -11.73
CA ASP A 115 -9.17 16.11 -10.74
C ASP A 115 -9.10 14.64 -10.32
N THR A 116 -9.02 14.42 -9.02
CA THR A 116 -8.81 13.10 -8.42
C THR A 116 -9.92 12.73 -7.44
N LYS A 117 -10.19 11.43 -7.36
CA LYS A 117 -11.20 10.82 -6.50
C LYS A 117 -10.75 9.45 -6.01
N PRO A 118 -11.45 8.84 -5.03
CA PRO A 118 -11.14 7.50 -4.57
C PRO A 118 -11.09 6.48 -5.72
N GLY A 119 -10.04 5.66 -5.73
CA GLY A 119 -9.77 4.70 -6.79
C GLY A 119 -8.80 5.17 -7.86
N ASP A 120 -8.40 6.44 -7.87
CA ASP A 120 -7.39 6.95 -8.79
C ASP A 120 -5.98 6.54 -8.35
N GLY A 121 -5.16 6.11 -9.31
CA GLY A 121 -3.75 5.72 -9.10
C GLY A 121 -2.79 6.53 -9.97
N TYR A 122 -1.62 6.85 -9.41
CA TYR A 122 -0.57 7.62 -10.08
C TYR A 122 0.78 6.95 -9.91
N GLY A 123 1.50 6.79 -11.02
CA GLY A 123 2.90 6.38 -11.06
C GLY A 123 3.78 7.54 -11.46
N VAL A 124 4.77 7.86 -10.64
CA VAL A 124 5.58 9.06 -10.74
C VAL A 124 7.05 8.67 -10.79
N PRO A 125 7.71 8.75 -11.94
CA PRO A 125 9.15 8.52 -12.05
C PRO A 125 9.95 9.53 -11.23
N ALA A 126 11.12 9.15 -10.79
CA ALA A 126 12.08 10.04 -10.15
C ALA A 126 12.30 11.32 -10.95
N GLY A 127 12.35 12.46 -10.26
CA GLY A 127 12.50 13.79 -10.86
C GLY A 127 11.21 14.39 -11.42
N THR A 128 10.11 13.63 -11.48
CA THR A 128 8.81 14.18 -11.90
C THR A 128 8.16 14.93 -10.74
N LYS A 129 7.57 16.09 -11.03
CA LYS A 129 6.83 16.89 -10.05
C LYS A 129 5.50 16.21 -9.69
N TYR A 130 5.18 16.18 -8.38
CA TYR A 130 3.92 15.66 -7.88
C TYR A 130 3.44 16.42 -6.65
N GLY A 131 2.15 16.39 -6.38
CA GLY A 131 1.53 17.03 -5.23
C GLY A 131 0.01 16.87 -5.26
N LEU A 132 -0.69 17.39 -4.26
CA LEU A 132 -2.14 17.36 -4.21
C LEU A 132 -2.69 18.59 -3.49
N ALA A 133 -3.68 19.24 -4.08
CA ALA A 133 -4.48 20.25 -3.41
C ALA A 133 -5.85 19.66 -3.06
N ASN A 134 -6.24 19.75 -1.80
CA ASN A 134 -7.59 19.39 -1.38
C ASN A 134 -8.54 20.57 -1.65
N THR A 135 -9.33 20.46 -2.70
CA THR A 135 -10.34 21.44 -3.08
C THR A 135 -11.75 21.07 -2.62
N GLY A 136 -11.88 19.94 -1.93
CA GLY A 136 -13.14 19.44 -1.39
C GLY A 136 -13.41 19.89 0.04
N ALA A 137 -14.55 19.49 0.56
CA ALA A 137 -14.98 19.77 1.94
C ALA A 137 -14.53 18.72 2.95
N GLU A 138 -14.11 17.55 2.47
CA GLU A 138 -13.66 16.42 3.28
C GLU A 138 -12.15 16.21 3.13
N PRO A 139 -11.47 15.63 4.12
CA PRO A 139 -10.06 15.26 3.97
C PRO A 139 -9.83 14.31 2.80
N VAL A 140 -8.73 14.51 2.08
CA VAL A 140 -8.23 13.54 1.09
C VAL A 140 -7.21 12.65 1.77
N GLU A 141 -7.33 11.33 1.58
CA GLU A 141 -6.33 10.37 2.02
C GLU A 141 -5.68 9.69 0.82
N LEU A 142 -4.35 9.70 0.83
CA LEU A 142 -3.50 9.06 -0.18
C LEU A 142 -2.71 7.93 0.45
N LEU A 143 -2.67 6.79 -0.19
CA LEU A 143 -1.60 5.81 0.01
C LEU A 143 -0.42 6.26 -0.83
N MET A 144 0.72 6.44 -0.20
CA MET A 144 1.96 6.83 -0.85
C MET A 144 3.00 5.72 -0.69
N TYR A 145 3.58 5.29 -1.79
CA TYR A 145 4.62 4.26 -1.84
C TYR A 145 5.85 4.84 -2.49
N ALA A 146 7.02 4.48 -1.98
CA ALA A 146 8.30 4.88 -2.54
C ALA A 146 9.19 3.67 -2.81
N ALA A 147 9.89 3.71 -3.92
CA ALA A 147 10.92 2.73 -4.28
C ALA A 147 12.16 3.47 -4.80
N PRO A 148 13.37 2.91 -4.64
CA PRO A 148 14.56 3.54 -5.16
C PRO A 148 14.51 3.60 -6.69
N ALA A 149 14.87 4.75 -7.27
CA ALA A 149 15.10 4.87 -8.71
C ALA A 149 16.45 4.22 -9.06
N ILE A 150 16.46 2.90 -9.13
CA ILE A 150 17.65 2.12 -9.53
C ILE A 150 17.73 2.13 -11.04
N ALA A 151 18.85 2.57 -11.58
CA ALA A 151 19.06 2.71 -13.02
C ALA A 151 17.90 3.49 -13.69
N PRO A 152 17.84 4.82 -13.52
CA PRO A 152 16.80 5.66 -14.12
C PRO A 152 16.69 5.35 -15.61
N ASN A 153 15.50 4.95 -16.03
CA ASN A 153 15.22 4.71 -17.44
C ASN A 153 14.55 5.97 -18.02
N PRO A 154 15.17 6.67 -18.97
CA PRO A 154 14.57 7.86 -19.57
C PRO A 154 13.27 7.56 -20.33
N ALA A 155 12.97 6.29 -20.60
CA ALA A 155 11.68 5.86 -21.13
C ALA A 155 10.56 5.80 -20.07
N ASN A 156 10.91 5.86 -18.78
CA ASN A 156 9.90 5.90 -17.71
C ASN A 156 9.11 7.20 -17.83
N LYS A 157 7.79 7.08 -17.81
CA LYS A 157 6.87 8.22 -17.95
C LYS A 157 5.86 8.22 -16.80
N PRO A 158 5.40 9.40 -16.38
CA PRO A 158 4.28 9.51 -15.49
C PRO A 158 3.08 8.72 -16.02
N THR A 159 2.40 8.01 -15.14
CA THR A 159 1.22 7.21 -15.47
C THR A 159 0.08 7.57 -14.55
N LYS A 160 -1.15 7.51 -15.06
CA LYS A 160 -2.38 7.71 -14.30
C LYS A 160 -3.41 6.68 -14.73
N ALA A 161 -4.25 6.25 -13.78
CA ALA A 161 -5.36 5.36 -14.05
C ALA A 161 -6.53 5.66 -13.11
N ARG A 162 -7.74 5.41 -13.57
CA ARG A 162 -8.97 5.48 -12.79
C ARG A 162 -9.57 4.10 -12.67
N ALA A 163 -9.85 3.68 -11.46
CA ALA A 163 -10.44 2.36 -11.24
C ALA A 163 -11.79 2.21 -11.96
N ASP A 164 -12.56 3.28 -12.09
CA ASP A 164 -13.86 3.26 -12.76
C ASP A 164 -13.76 3.01 -14.27
N ASP A 165 -12.64 3.39 -14.89
CA ASP A 165 -12.40 3.23 -16.33
C ASP A 165 -11.86 1.82 -16.68
N ILE A 166 -11.62 0.98 -15.67
CA ILE A 166 -11.06 -0.36 -15.83
C ILE A 166 -12.09 -1.39 -15.39
N GLU A 167 -12.38 -2.34 -16.24
CA GLU A 167 -13.27 -3.45 -15.90
C GLU A 167 -12.60 -4.43 -14.93
N TRP A 168 -13.42 -5.05 -14.08
CA TRP A 168 -12.99 -6.19 -13.28
C TRP A 168 -12.83 -7.40 -14.17
N VAL A 169 -11.67 -8.03 -14.09
CA VAL A 169 -11.41 -9.29 -14.80
C VAL A 169 -11.11 -10.40 -13.79
N ALA A 170 -11.63 -11.60 -14.06
CA ALA A 170 -11.40 -12.73 -13.18
C ALA A 170 -9.90 -13.02 -13.05
N ASN A 171 -9.45 -13.20 -11.83
CA ASN A 171 -8.09 -13.60 -11.52
C ASN A 171 -8.04 -15.08 -11.14
N THR A 172 -7.94 -15.93 -12.14
CA THR A 172 -7.94 -17.39 -11.96
C THR A 172 -6.74 -17.92 -11.18
N THR A 173 -5.65 -17.15 -11.09
CA THR A 173 -4.47 -17.51 -10.28
C THR A 173 -4.79 -17.49 -8.80
N HIS A 174 -5.67 -16.59 -8.38
CA HIS A 174 -6.06 -16.44 -6.99
C HIS A 174 -7.27 -17.28 -6.57
N GLY A 175 -7.95 -17.91 -7.52
CA GLY A 175 -9.08 -18.80 -7.26
C GLY A 175 -10.44 -18.24 -7.70
N PRO A 176 -11.49 -19.05 -7.54
CA PRO A 176 -12.84 -18.66 -7.91
C PRO A 176 -13.35 -17.46 -7.09
N GLY A 177 -14.04 -16.53 -7.77
CA GLY A 177 -14.60 -15.35 -7.12
C GLY A 177 -13.60 -14.25 -6.82
N CYS A 178 -12.36 -14.39 -7.27
CA CYS A 178 -11.36 -13.33 -7.20
C CYS A 178 -11.28 -12.58 -8.52
N ASP A 179 -11.35 -11.25 -8.46
CA ASP A 179 -11.23 -10.38 -9.61
C ASP A 179 -10.12 -9.35 -9.40
N GLN A 180 -9.64 -8.78 -10.49
CA GLN A 180 -8.60 -7.75 -10.45
C GLN A 180 -8.84 -6.62 -11.44
N LYS A 181 -8.30 -5.46 -11.11
CA LYS A 181 -8.07 -4.34 -12.02
C LYS A 181 -6.59 -3.98 -11.98
N MET A 182 -5.93 -3.93 -13.12
CA MET A 182 -4.56 -3.44 -13.20
C MET A 182 -4.58 -1.92 -13.30
N LEU A 183 -4.39 -1.21 -12.18
CA LEU A 183 -4.35 0.24 -12.16
C LEU A 183 -3.09 0.79 -12.82
N LEU A 184 -1.93 0.37 -12.36
CA LEU A 184 -0.66 0.82 -12.91
C LEU A 184 0.12 -0.40 -13.40
N ARG A 185 0.62 -0.31 -14.61
CA ARG A 185 1.64 -1.22 -15.15
C ARG A 185 2.98 -0.53 -15.05
N GLY A 186 4.07 -1.30 -15.01
CA GLY A 186 5.42 -0.75 -15.10
C GLY A 186 5.58 0.23 -16.27
N GLY A 187 6.68 0.94 -16.31
CA GLY A 187 6.95 2.00 -17.28
C GLY A 187 7.03 3.39 -16.66
N PHE A 188 6.75 3.50 -15.36
CA PHE A 188 7.08 4.68 -14.56
C PHE A 188 8.21 4.40 -13.55
N SER A 189 8.51 3.15 -13.28
CA SER A 189 9.54 2.73 -12.34
C SER A 189 10.31 1.52 -12.86
N SER A 190 11.57 1.41 -12.49
CA SER A 190 12.39 0.23 -12.72
C SER A 190 12.21 -0.85 -11.64
N VAL A 191 11.59 -0.49 -10.52
CA VAL A 191 11.39 -1.34 -9.33
C VAL A 191 9.92 -1.63 -9.10
N ILE A 192 9.07 -0.59 -9.00
CA ILE A 192 7.63 -0.77 -8.89
C ILE A 192 7.10 -1.28 -10.22
N ARG A 193 6.59 -2.49 -10.20
CA ARG A 193 6.16 -3.18 -11.40
C ARG A 193 4.71 -2.91 -11.75
N ASN A 194 3.88 -2.87 -10.75
CA ASN A 194 2.44 -2.75 -10.92
C ASN A 194 1.74 -2.32 -9.62
N MET A 195 0.54 -1.85 -9.80
CA MET A 195 -0.44 -1.64 -8.73
C MET A 195 -1.76 -2.23 -9.19
N TRP A 196 -2.33 -3.11 -8.38
CA TRP A 196 -3.63 -3.73 -8.63
C TRP A 196 -4.65 -3.30 -7.60
N LEU A 197 -5.91 -3.25 -8.02
CA LEU A 197 -7.04 -3.50 -7.15
C LEU A 197 -7.41 -4.97 -7.28
N MET A 198 -7.49 -5.64 -6.14
CA MET A 198 -7.93 -7.01 -6.03
C MET A 198 -9.27 -7.03 -5.31
N ARG A 199 -10.19 -7.87 -5.79
CA ARG A 199 -11.50 -8.04 -5.16
C ARG A 199 -11.74 -9.51 -4.88
N GLY A 200 -12.01 -9.84 -3.62
CA GLY A 200 -12.68 -11.07 -3.23
C GLY A 200 -14.17 -10.81 -3.21
N ASN A 201 -14.92 -11.55 -4.01
CA ASN A 201 -16.39 -11.49 -3.93
C ASN A 201 -16.87 -12.22 -2.68
N PRO A 202 -18.07 -11.95 -2.17
CA PRO A 202 -18.62 -12.61 -0.99
C PRO A 202 -18.49 -14.13 -1.05
N GLY A 203 -17.91 -14.72 -0.02
CA GLY A 203 -17.65 -16.18 0.06
C GLY A 203 -16.47 -16.67 -0.78
N SER A 204 -15.68 -15.78 -1.37
CA SER A 204 -14.51 -16.17 -2.17
C SER A 204 -13.32 -16.56 -1.32
N VAL A 205 -12.45 -17.38 -1.91
CA VAL A 205 -11.17 -17.76 -1.36
C VAL A 205 -10.08 -17.38 -2.32
N ASN A 206 -9.23 -16.45 -1.93
CA ASN A 206 -7.95 -16.24 -2.57
C ASN A 206 -6.98 -17.28 -2.03
N MET A 207 -6.69 -18.29 -2.85
CA MET A 207 -5.86 -19.44 -2.45
C MET A 207 -4.49 -18.98 -1.95
N VAL A 208 -3.98 -19.68 -0.94
CA VAL A 208 -2.64 -19.46 -0.43
C VAL A 208 -1.63 -19.67 -1.55
N HIS A 209 -0.83 -18.66 -1.81
CA HIS A 209 0.21 -18.66 -2.83
C HIS A 209 1.39 -17.81 -2.40
N SER A 210 2.49 -17.95 -3.10
CA SER A 210 3.67 -17.09 -2.93
C SER A 210 3.98 -16.39 -4.24
N GLY A 211 4.17 -15.08 -4.19
CA GLY A 211 4.61 -14.27 -5.33
C GLY A 211 6.12 -14.37 -5.59
N GLY A 212 6.56 -13.95 -6.78
CA GLY A 212 7.97 -13.68 -7.07
C GLY A 212 8.37 -12.25 -6.66
N ASP A 213 7.43 -11.37 -6.56
CA ASP A 213 7.56 -9.95 -6.25
C ASP A 213 7.33 -9.68 -4.76
N HIS A 214 7.99 -8.64 -4.27
CA HIS A 214 7.74 -8.07 -2.95
C HIS A 214 6.46 -7.24 -3.05
N GLN A 215 5.53 -7.47 -2.12
CA GLN A 215 4.21 -6.85 -2.19
C GLN A 215 3.87 -6.11 -0.91
N ILE A 216 3.27 -4.93 -1.06
CA ILE A 216 2.53 -4.28 0.02
C ILE A 216 1.06 -4.31 -0.36
N MET A 217 0.24 -4.77 0.57
CA MET A 217 -1.20 -4.82 0.43
C MET A 217 -1.86 -3.91 1.45
N TYR A 218 -2.91 -3.23 1.03
CA TYR A 218 -3.71 -2.36 1.89
C TYR A 218 -5.19 -2.65 1.66
N PHE A 219 -5.92 -2.98 2.71
CA PHE A 219 -7.33 -3.30 2.66
C PHE A 219 -8.18 -2.03 2.62
N TRP A 220 -8.53 -1.62 1.42
CA TRP A 220 -9.29 -0.40 1.18
C TRP A 220 -10.77 -0.53 1.56
N VAL A 221 -11.38 -1.65 1.20
CA VAL A 221 -12.75 -2.00 1.59
C VAL A 221 -12.71 -3.38 2.23
N ALA A 222 -13.19 -3.50 3.44
CA ALA A 222 -13.31 -4.77 4.13
C ALA A 222 -14.69 -4.86 4.80
N PRO A 223 -15.26 -6.08 4.88
CA PRO A 223 -16.53 -6.30 5.56
C PRO A 223 -16.48 -5.92 7.05
N VAL A 224 -15.28 -5.91 7.62
CA VAL A 224 -15.04 -5.57 9.02
C VAL A 224 -14.52 -4.14 9.12
N PRO A 225 -15.27 -3.20 9.73
CA PRO A 225 -14.80 -1.84 9.94
C PRO A 225 -13.53 -1.79 10.80
N SER A 226 -12.72 -0.75 10.61
CA SER A 226 -11.50 -0.52 11.40
C SER A 226 -11.77 -0.40 12.91
N SER A 227 -12.94 0.10 13.29
CA SER A 227 -13.37 0.24 14.69
C SER A 227 -13.75 -1.08 15.37
N THR A 228 -13.80 -2.20 14.65
CA THR A 228 -14.17 -3.51 15.21
C THR A 228 -13.05 -4.00 16.14
N PRO A 229 -13.37 -4.42 17.39
CA PRO A 229 -12.38 -4.99 18.28
C PRO A 229 -11.67 -6.22 17.67
N ARG A 230 -10.38 -6.39 17.93
CA ARG A 230 -9.56 -7.47 17.36
C ARG A 230 -9.98 -8.87 17.78
N ASP A 231 -10.57 -8.98 18.94
CA ASP A 231 -11.05 -10.24 19.53
C ASP A 231 -12.50 -10.57 19.12
N SER A 232 -13.09 -9.69 18.30
CA SER A 232 -14.44 -9.89 17.79
C SER A 232 -14.46 -11.12 16.87
N ARG A 233 -15.42 -12.01 17.12
CA ARG A 233 -15.69 -13.17 16.25
C ARG A 233 -16.66 -12.82 15.12
N THR A 234 -16.66 -11.57 14.69
CA THR A 234 -17.52 -11.09 13.62
C THR A 234 -17.12 -11.78 12.31
N TYR A 235 -18.09 -12.28 11.57
CA TYR A 235 -17.86 -12.74 10.20
C TYR A 235 -17.36 -11.59 9.35
N GLY A 236 -16.34 -11.85 8.53
CA GLY A 236 -15.71 -10.80 7.74
C GLY A 236 -14.68 -11.37 6.79
N ALA A 237 -13.53 -10.72 6.72
CA ALA A 237 -12.41 -11.20 5.92
C ALA A 237 -11.28 -11.68 6.83
N ARG A 238 -10.58 -12.71 6.37
CA ARG A 238 -9.37 -13.22 7.02
C ARG A 238 -8.25 -13.31 6.00
N ALA A 239 -7.03 -13.05 6.46
CA ALA A 239 -5.83 -13.35 5.70
C ALA A 239 -5.08 -14.51 6.36
N ILE A 240 -4.57 -15.41 5.54
CA ILE A 240 -3.51 -16.34 5.91
C ILE A 240 -2.20 -15.68 5.54
N LEU A 241 -1.33 -15.54 6.53
CA LEU A 241 -0.04 -14.90 6.38
C LEU A 241 0.98 -15.88 6.95
N MET A 242 1.66 -16.61 6.06
CA MET A 242 2.50 -17.74 6.42
C MET A 242 1.68 -18.80 7.19
N ASP A 243 1.92 -18.96 8.47
CA ASP A 243 1.23 -19.89 9.37
C ASP A 243 0.22 -19.21 10.30
N HIS A 244 -0.05 -17.93 10.10
CA HIS A 244 -0.98 -17.15 10.92
C HIS A 244 -2.25 -16.83 10.16
N ILE A 245 -3.37 -16.91 10.87
CA ILE A 245 -4.67 -16.44 10.38
C ILE A 245 -5.01 -15.18 11.16
N VAL A 246 -5.19 -14.08 10.44
CA VAL A 246 -5.55 -12.78 11.01
C VAL A 246 -6.90 -12.33 10.49
N GLN A 247 -7.70 -11.69 11.34
CA GLN A 247 -8.91 -10.99 10.90
C GLN A 247 -8.48 -9.69 10.22
N VAL A 248 -8.96 -9.49 9.00
CA VAL A 248 -8.69 -8.30 8.21
C VAL A 248 -9.76 -7.26 8.46
N ARG A 249 -9.35 -6.03 8.72
CA ARG A 249 -10.22 -4.86 8.87
C ARG A 249 -9.89 -3.84 7.80
N GLN A 250 -10.84 -2.96 7.54
CA GLN A 250 -10.58 -1.83 6.66
C GLN A 250 -9.41 -0.99 7.19
N GLY A 251 -8.46 -0.66 6.33
CA GLY A 251 -7.27 0.11 6.68
C GLY A 251 -6.09 -0.73 7.15
N ASP A 252 -6.22 -2.03 7.29
CA ASP A 252 -5.08 -2.89 7.59
C ASP A 252 -4.13 -2.98 6.40
N ALA A 253 -2.86 -3.20 6.68
CA ALA A 253 -1.84 -3.38 5.66
C ALA A 253 -0.87 -4.50 6.03
N PHE A 254 -0.31 -5.18 5.03
CA PHE A 254 0.77 -6.12 5.25
C PHE A 254 1.78 -6.11 4.10
N TYR A 255 2.99 -6.54 4.43
CA TYR A 255 4.09 -6.72 3.49
C TYR A 255 4.40 -8.20 3.35
N ALA A 256 4.44 -8.68 2.12
CA ALA A 256 4.88 -10.02 1.77
C ALA A 256 6.17 -9.95 0.96
N GLY A 257 7.22 -10.57 1.45
CA GLY A 257 8.50 -10.64 0.74
C GLY A 257 8.43 -11.58 -0.46
N GLY A 258 9.03 -11.12 -1.57
CA GLY A 258 9.14 -11.90 -2.79
C GLY A 258 10.34 -12.86 -2.80
N ALA A 259 10.80 -13.23 -4.00
CA ALA A 259 11.96 -14.09 -4.15
C ALA A 259 13.23 -13.45 -3.58
N PRO A 260 14.13 -14.21 -2.91
CA PRO A 260 14.09 -15.69 -2.79
C PRO A 260 13.16 -16.22 -1.67
N ARG A 261 12.59 -15.34 -0.83
CA ARG A 261 11.86 -15.73 0.38
C ARG A 261 10.49 -16.33 0.06
N ARG A 262 9.72 -15.66 -0.80
CA ARG A 262 8.39 -16.08 -1.26
C ARG A 262 7.42 -16.32 -0.10
N ASP A 263 7.12 -15.26 0.61
CA ASP A 263 6.18 -15.32 1.74
C ASP A 263 4.78 -15.72 1.25
N GLU A 264 4.27 -16.81 1.80
CA GLU A 264 2.94 -17.32 1.45
C GLU A 264 1.85 -16.47 2.05
N HIS A 265 0.84 -16.19 1.26
CA HIS A 265 -0.34 -15.44 1.70
C HIS A 265 -1.59 -15.86 0.94
N GLY A 266 -2.72 -15.68 1.57
CA GLY A 266 -4.04 -15.93 0.99
C GLY A 266 -5.10 -15.15 1.75
N MET A 267 -6.32 -15.11 1.24
CA MET A 267 -7.42 -14.35 1.85
C MET A 267 -8.73 -15.09 1.70
N PHE A 268 -9.58 -14.93 2.70
CA PHE A 268 -10.95 -15.43 2.69
C PHE A 268 -11.88 -14.25 2.89
N ASP A 269 -12.86 -14.11 2.04
CA ASP A 269 -14.00 -13.26 2.27
C ASP A 269 -15.15 -14.13 2.81
N GLU A 270 -15.36 -14.06 4.12
CA GLU A 270 -16.44 -14.79 4.81
C GLU A 270 -17.74 -13.98 4.86
N SER A 271 -17.74 -12.76 4.33
CA SER A 271 -18.94 -11.93 4.28
C SER A 271 -19.99 -12.56 3.36
N PRO A 272 -21.28 -12.52 3.75
CA PRO A 272 -22.32 -13.00 2.86
C PRO A 272 -22.70 -12.03 1.73
N LYS A 273 -22.26 -10.76 1.79
CA LYS A 273 -22.72 -9.72 0.85
C LYS A 273 -21.71 -8.63 0.51
N ASP A 274 -20.75 -8.38 1.39
CA ASP A 274 -19.83 -7.25 1.23
C ASP A 274 -18.48 -7.75 0.69
N PRO A 275 -17.95 -7.22 -0.41
CA PRO A 275 -16.68 -7.67 -0.97
C PRO A 275 -15.49 -7.18 -0.16
N LEU A 276 -14.41 -7.94 -0.21
CA LEU A 276 -13.09 -7.51 0.21
C LEU A 276 -12.35 -6.88 -0.96
N ILE A 277 -11.94 -5.61 -0.84
CA ILE A 277 -11.13 -4.94 -1.88
C ILE A 277 -9.84 -4.45 -1.25
N TYR A 278 -8.72 -4.81 -1.84
CA TYR A 278 -7.41 -4.35 -1.42
C TYR A 278 -6.56 -3.89 -2.59
N ILE A 279 -5.65 -2.96 -2.29
CA ILE A 279 -4.62 -2.51 -3.21
C ILE A 279 -3.39 -3.38 -2.96
N ALA A 280 -2.82 -3.94 -4.03
CA ALA A 280 -1.53 -4.60 -3.99
C ALA A 280 -0.55 -3.84 -4.88
N ILE A 281 0.61 -3.49 -4.33
CA ILE A 281 1.72 -2.94 -5.09
C ILE A 281 2.85 -3.96 -5.13
N GLY A 282 3.33 -4.28 -6.32
CA GLY A 282 4.40 -5.25 -6.53
C GLY A 282 5.71 -4.59 -6.92
N ALA A 283 6.81 -5.04 -6.32
CA ALA A 283 8.16 -4.59 -6.61
C ALA A 283 9.09 -5.77 -6.90
N LEU A 284 9.98 -5.59 -7.88
CA LEU A 284 11.01 -6.56 -8.26
C LEU A 284 12.34 -5.86 -8.44
N PRO A 285 13.46 -6.57 -8.22
CA PRO A 285 14.77 -6.06 -8.62
C PRO A 285 14.79 -5.69 -10.11
N PRO A 286 15.52 -4.64 -10.48
CA PRO A 286 15.68 -4.26 -11.89
C PRO A 286 16.20 -5.43 -12.74
N GLY A 287 15.63 -5.58 -13.94
CA GLY A 287 15.98 -6.65 -14.87
C GLY A 287 15.31 -8.01 -14.60
N GLN A 288 14.61 -8.16 -13.49
CA GLN A 288 13.78 -9.34 -13.23
C GLN A 288 12.37 -9.08 -13.75
N GLY A 289 12.17 -9.30 -15.03
CA GLY A 289 10.82 -9.29 -15.65
C GLY A 289 10.18 -10.69 -15.58
N PRO A 290 8.90 -10.84 -15.97
CA PRO A 290 8.19 -12.13 -15.98
C PRO A 290 8.82 -13.21 -16.85
N GLY A 291 9.95 -12.94 -17.51
CA GLY A 291 10.71 -13.84 -18.36
C GLY A 291 12.22 -13.79 -18.14
N GLY A 292 12.73 -13.08 -17.11
CA GLY A 292 14.16 -13.04 -16.79
C GLY A 292 14.66 -14.36 -16.16
N PRO A 293 16.00 -14.62 -16.19
CA PRO A 293 16.59 -15.84 -15.60
C PRO A 293 16.47 -15.79 -14.07
N GLY A 294 15.35 -16.24 -13.53
CA GLY A 294 14.98 -16.22 -12.11
C GLY A 294 13.49 -16.01 -11.89
N GLY A 295 12.79 -15.49 -12.86
CA GLY A 295 11.34 -15.42 -12.87
C GLY A 295 10.77 -16.81 -13.10
N GLY A 296 10.48 -17.55 -12.02
CA GLY A 296 9.77 -18.80 -12.13
C GLY A 296 8.48 -18.54 -12.92
N ARG A 297 8.28 -19.30 -13.97
CA ARG A 297 7.03 -19.34 -14.70
C ARG A 297 5.92 -19.65 -13.71
N GLY A 298 5.29 -18.63 -13.15
CA GLY A 298 3.94 -18.74 -12.65
C GLY A 298 3.13 -19.22 -13.84
N GLY A 299 2.72 -20.50 -13.79
CA GLY A 299 2.12 -21.19 -14.92
C GLY A 299 0.79 -20.57 -15.33
N GLY A 300 0.87 -19.51 -16.12
CA GLY A 300 -0.19 -19.16 -17.04
C GLY A 300 -0.19 -20.20 -18.15
N ARG A 301 -0.90 -21.30 -17.97
CA ARG A 301 -1.37 -22.09 -19.11
C ARG A 301 -2.22 -21.11 -19.92
N GLY A 302 -1.71 -20.74 -21.10
CA GLY A 302 -2.51 -20.07 -22.12
C GLY A 302 -3.81 -20.87 -22.34
N PRO A 303 -4.86 -20.22 -22.86
CA PRO A 303 -6.11 -20.92 -23.15
C PRO A 303 -5.77 -22.17 -23.94
N ALA A 304 -6.27 -23.33 -23.45
CA ALA A 304 -6.14 -24.58 -24.15
C ALA A 304 -6.68 -24.38 -25.58
N PRO A 305 -5.96 -24.83 -26.61
CA PRO A 305 -6.49 -24.77 -27.96
C PRO A 305 -7.83 -25.54 -27.97
N ASN A 306 -8.87 -24.88 -28.48
CA ASN A 306 -10.20 -25.43 -28.64
C ASN A 306 -10.10 -26.78 -29.39
N GLY A 307 -10.14 -27.86 -28.66
CA GLY A 307 -10.34 -29.17 -29.25
C GLY A 307 -11.76 -29.22 -29.85
N PRO A 308 -11.95 -29.91 -30.99
CA PRO A 308 -13.26 -30.00 -31.60
C PRO A 308 -14.25 -30.66 -30.64
N ALA A 309 -15.46 -30.11 -30.58
CA ALA A 309 -16.56 -30.64 -29.78
C ALA A 309 -16.87 -32.09 -30.24
N PRO A 310 -17.18 -32.99 -29.30
CA PRO A 310 -17.66 -34.33 -29.67
C PRO A 310 -18.96 -34.19 -30.46
N LYS A 311 -19.03 -34.86 -31.62
CA LYS A 311 -20.26 -34.98 -32.40
C LYS A 311 -21.27 -35.85 -31.66
N PRO A 312 -22.60 -35.59 -31.87
CA PRO A 312 -23.68 -36.28 -31.19
C PRO A 312 -23.74 -37.77 -31.52
#